data_bcba78bdec0154a1c4e2553b6c69f74c
#
_entry.id   bcba78bdec0154a1c4e2553b6c69f74c
#
_cell.length_a   1.000
_cell.length_b   1.000
_cell.length_c   1.000
_cell.angle_alpha   90.00
_cell.angle_beta   90.00
_cell.angle_gamma   90.00
#
_symmetry.space_group_name_H-M   'P 1'
#
loop_
_entity.id
_entity.type
_entity.pdbx_description
1 polymer ?
#
loop_
_entity_poly.entity_id
_entity_poly.type
_entity_poly.pdbx_seq_one_letter_code
_entity_poly.pdbx_strand_id
1 'polypeptide(L)'
;MTGGRETVVSHLLAIDDLADDLRSVLDWAITFKRDLDIAPEFTPLAGLAVGSIYEKPSTRTRVSFEVGISRLGGHPLTLLKNDIQLGGSESVSDTAKVLSRYLAAITYRCFAHADVEELAAH
;
A
#
# COMPACT_ATOMS: atom_id res chain seq x y z
N MET A 1 -1.12 18.12 -6.21
CA MET A 1 -0.72 18.07 -6.87
C MET A 1 -0.77 17.96 -7.84
N THR A 2 -0.91 18.00 -8.24
CA THR A 2 -0.85 17.74 -9.04
C THR A 2 -0.26 17.89 -9.87
N GLY A 3 -0.03 18.03 -9.90
CA GLY A 3 0.87 18.31 -10.69
C GLY A 3 0.83 17.98 -12.00
N GLY A 4 1.16 18.37 -12.76
CA GLY A 4 1.05 18.04 -14.11
C GLY A 4 1.54 16.67 -14.50
N ARG A 5 1.90 15.89 -13.55
CA ARG A 5 2.37 14.56 -13.86
C ARG A 5 1.22 13.63 -14.14
N GLU A 6 1.08 13.26 -15.40
CA GLU A 6 0.00 12.40 -15.80
C GLU A 6 0.26 10.94 -15.51
N THR A 7 1.51 10.54 -15.67
CA THR A 7 1.86 9.14 -15.47
C THR A 7 1.90 8.82 -13.99
N VAL A 8 1.12 7.86 -13.60
CA VAL A 8 1.04 7.38 -12.23
C VAL A 8 1.42 5.92 -12.21
N VAL A 9 2.19 5.52 -11.23
CA VAL A 9 2.49 4.11 -11.03
C VAL A 9 1.22 3.46 -10.52
N SER A 10 0.57 2.66 -11.37
CA SER A 10 -0.65 1.96 -10.99
C SER A 10 -0.38 0.89 -9.96
N HIS A 11 0.72 0.16 -10.15
CA HIS A 11 1.12 -0.90 -9.24
C HIS A 11 2.62 -0.86 -9.03
N LEU A 12 3.03 -0.97 -7.78
CA LEU A 12 4.44 -1.03 -7.42
C LEU A 12 4.76 -2.47 -7.05
N LEU A 13 5.30 -3.22 -7.99
CA LEU A 13 5.59 -4.64 -7.80
C LEU A 13 7.08 -4.92 -7.64
N ALA A 14 7.91 -4.02 -8.11
CA ALA A 14 9.36 -4.13 -8.01
C ALA A 14 9.96 -2.73 -7.91
N ILE A 15 11.18 -2.64 -7.41
CA ILE A 15 11.83 -1.34 -7.24
C ILE A 15 12.00 -0.62 -8.60
N ASP A 16 12.12 -1.38 -9.68
CA ASP A 16 12.24 -0.80 -11.02
C ASP A 16 11.03 0.04 -11.40
N ASP A 17 9.87 -0.24 -10.83
CA ASP A 17 8.66 0.54 -11.08
C ASP A 17 8.79 1.97 -10.56
N LEU A 18 9.76 2.23 -9.69
CA LEU A 18 10.05 3.55 -9.17
C LEU A 18 11.29 4.18 -9.79
N ALA A 19 11.82 3.61 -10.88
CA ALA A 19 13.12 4.04 -11.41
C ALA A 19 13.22 5.55 -11.59
N ASP A 20 12.17 6.20 -12.09
CA ASP A 20 12.17 7.63 -12.33
C ASP A 20 11.76 8.46 -11.11
N ASP A 21 11.11 7.85 -10.12
CA ASP A 21 10.52 8.57 -8.98
C ASP A 21 11.20 8.28 -7.66
N LEU A 22 12.14 7.34 -7.64
CA LEU A 22 12.75 6.90 -6.38
C LEU A 22 13.38 8.05 -5.61
N ARG A 23 14.08 8.94 -6.29
CA ARG A 23 14.73 10.08 -5.64
C ARG A 23 13.70 10.98 -4.97
N SER A 24 12.61 11.26 -5.66
CA SER A 24 11.53 12.08 -5.09
C SER A 24 10.91 11.44 -3.88
N VAL A 25 10.67 10.12 -3.93
CA VAL A 25 10.11 9.38 -2.80
C VAL A 25 11.03 9.47 -1.58
N LEU A 26 12.33 9.28 -1.80
CA LEU A 26 13.30 9.36 -0.70
C LEU A 26 13.39 10.76 -0.13
N ASP A 27 13.34 11.78 -0.97
CA ASP A 27 13.39 13.18 -0.52
C ASP A 27 12.16 13.51 0.34
N TRP A 28 10.99 13.05 -0.07
CA TRP A 28 9.78 13.21 0.72
C TRP A 28 9.89 12.51 2.07
N ALA A 29 10.42 11.28 2.05
CA ALA A 29 10.57 10.52 3.30
C ALA A 29 11.50 11.24 4.27
N ILE A 30 12.61 11.79 3.79
CA ILE A 30 13.53 12.55 4.61
C ILE A 30 12.86 13.80 5.18
N THR A 31 12.09 14.50 4.37
CA THR A 31 11.39 15.70 4.78
C THR A 31 10.39 15.40 5.89
N PHE A 32 9.60 14.34 5.74
CA PHE A 32 8.65 13.95 6.78
C PHE A 32 9.33 13.54 8.08
N LYS A 33 10.44 12.85 7.98
CA LYS A 33 11.16 12.43 9.19
C LYS A 33 11.78 13.61 9.91
N ARG A 34 12.26 14.60 9.17
CA ARG A 34 12.91 15.76 9.75
C ARG A 34 11.91 16.75 10.35
N ASP A 35 10.80 16.95 9.67
CA ASP A 35 9.81 17.95 10.07
C ASP A 35 8.44 17.29 10.21
N LEU A 36 8.19 16.79 11.42
CA LEU A 36 6.93 16.10 11.72
C LEU A 36 5.73 17.06 11.73
N ASP A 37 5.97 18.33 11.77
CA ASP A 37 4.88 19.32 11.76
C ASP A 37 4.19 19.40 10.41
N ILE A 38 4.83 18.94 9.35
CA ILE A 38 4.22 18.88 8.03
C ILE A 38 3.12 17.82 8.00
N ALA A 39 3.36 16.71 8.70
CA ALA A 39 2.48 15.55 8.62
C ALA A 39 1.02 15.85 9.01
N PRO A 40 0.73 16.62 10.06
CA PRO A 40 -0.66 16.87 10.43
C PRO A 40 -1.48 17.57 9.36
N GLU A 41 -0.85 18.35 8.50
CA GLU A 41 -1.54 19.10 7.46
C GLU A 41 -1.55 18.38 6.11
N PHE A 42 -0.70 17.38 5.94
CA PHE A 42 -0.59 16.64 4.70
C PHE A 42 -1.34 15.33 4.83
N THR A 43 -2.57 15.29 4.30
CA THR A 43 -3.45 14.13 4.42
C THR A 43 -3.95 13.67 3.05
N PRO A 44 -3.04 13.20 2.17
CA PRO A 44 -3.44 12.80 0.82
C PRO A 44 -4.36 11.59 0.78
N LEU A 45 -4.45 10.82 1.88
CA LEU A 45 -5.30 9.64 1.95
C LEU A 45 -6.59 9.90 2.70
N ALA A 46 -6.93 11.15 2.97
CA ALA A 46 -8.14 11.49 3.71
C ALA A 46 -9.38 10.88 3.06
N GLY A 47 -10.15 10.15 3.84
CA GLY A 47 -11.37 9.50 3.37
C GLY A 47 -11.16 8.20 2.62
N LEU A 48 -9.91 7.74 2.50
CA LEU A 48 -9.58 6.51 1.78
C LEU A 48 -9.16 5.41 2.72
N ALA A 49 -9.49 4.16 2.36
CA ALA A 49 -9.03 2.99 3.08
C ALA A 49 -7.90 2.32 2.32
N VAL A 50 -6.85 1.95 3.03
CA VAL A 50 -5.71 1.24 2.46
C VAL A 50 -5.56 -0.08 3.18
N GLY A 51 -5.62 -1.19 2.44
CA GLY A 51 -5.48 -2.51 3.01
C GLY A 51 -4.04 -2.99 2.97
N SER A 52 -3.66 -3.74 3.98
CA SER A 52 -2.34 -4.36 4.03
C SER A 52 -2.53 -5.84 4.32
N ILE A 53 -2.07 -6.68 3.41
CA ILE A 53 -2.21 -8.12 3.50
C ILE A 53 -0.87 -8.72 3.89
N TYR A 54 -0.87 -9.57 4.91
CA TYR A 54 0.35 -10.21 5.39
C TYR A 54 0.19 -11.72 5.41
N GLU A 55 0.92 -12.40 4.52
CA GLU A 55 1.06 -13.84 4.57
C GLU A 55 2.15 -14.24 5.55
N LYS A 56 3.14 -13.37 5.75
CA LYS A 56 4.22 -13.59 6.69
C LYS A 56 4.08 -12.68 7.89
N PRO A 57 4.33 -13.16 9.11
CA PRO A 57 4.36 -12.29 10.27
C PRO A 57 5.43 -11.21 10.09
N SER A 58 5.09 -9.98 10.38
CA SER A 58 6.05 -8.88 10.29
C SER A 58 5.57 -7.71 11.13
N THR A 59 5.95 -7.70 12.39
CA THR A 59 5.52 -6.66 13.31
C THR A 59 5.99 -5.27 12.88
N ARG A 60 7.26 -5.15 12.51
CA ARG A 60 7.81 -3.84 12.12
C ARG A 60 7.12 -3.27 10.90
N THR A 61 6.98 -4.08 9.87
CA THR A 61 6.33 -3.64 8.64
C THR A 61 4.87 -3.28 8.88
N ARG A 62 4.16 -4.13 9.63
CA ARG A 62 2.77 -3.90 9.96
C ARG A 62 2.58 -2.58 10.69
N VAL A 63 3.36 -2.35 11.74
CA VAL A 63 3.25 -1.12 12.52
C VAL A 63 3.57 0.11 11.68
N SER A 64 4.64 0.05 10.87
CA SER A 64 5.02 1.20 10.06
C SER A 64 3.96 1.55 9.01
N PHE A 65 3.35 0.57 8.37
CA PHE A 65 2.28 0.83 7.42
C PHE A 65 1.01 1.34 8.10
N GLU A 66 0.60 0.72 9.22
CA GLU A 66 -0.60 1.17 9.91
C GLU A 66 -0.46 2.62 10.38
N VAL A 67 0.66 2.94 11.01
CA VAL A 67 0.89 4.29 11.50
C VAL A 67 1.06 5.27 10.33
N GLY A 68 1.81 4.87 9.29
CA GLY A 68 2.03 5.73 8.14
C GLY A 68 0.73 6.07 7.42
N ILE A 69 -0.11 5.09 7.18
CA ILE A 69 -1.41 5.30 6.53
C ILE A 69 -2.28 6.23 7.38
N SER A 70 -2.31 6.00 8.69
CA SER A 70 -3.09 6.81 9.60
C SER A 70 -2.59 8.26 9.61
N ARG A 71 -1.29 8.47 9.62
CA ARG A 71 -0.72 9.83 9.62
C ARG A 71 -0.99 10.58 8.31
N LEU A 72 -1.15 9.85 7.20
CA LEU A 72 -1.51 10.46 5.93
C LEU A 72 -3.02 10.67 5.80
N GLY A 73 -3.77 10.44 6.86
CA GLY A 73 -5.21 10.68 6.90
C GLY A 73 -6.07 9.51 6.47
N GLY A 74 -5.46 8.39 6.11
CA GLY A 74 -6.18 7.22 5.64
C GLY A 74 -6.66 6.31 6.77
N HIS A 75 -7.48 5.34 6.39
CA HIS A 75 -7.91 4.29 7.30
C HIS A 75 -7.12 3.02 7.00
N PRO A 76 -6.25 2.56 7.89
CA PRO A 76 -5.51 1.33 7.68
C PRO A 76 -6.38 0.11 8.01
N LEU A 77 -6.36 -0.87 7.11
CA LEU A 77 -7.06 -2.12 7.30
C LEU A 77 -6.06 -3.26 7.16
N THR A 78 -5.78 -3.96 8.24
CA THR A 78 -4.82 -5.05 8.22
C THR A 78 -5.54 -6.38 8.07
N LEU A 79 -5.11 -7.16 7.09
CA LEU A 79 -5.66 -8.47 6.80
C LEU A 79 -4.55 -9.50 6.93
N LEU A 80 -4.76 -10.47 7.81
CA LEU A 80 -3.83 -11.56 8.01
C LEU A 80 -4.23 -12.75 7.16
N LYS A 81 -3.29 -13.64 6.91
CA LYS A 81 -3.54 -14.81 6.09
C LYS A 81 -4.80 -15.57 6.49
N ASN A 82 -5.03 -15.71 7.79
CA ASN A 82 -6.18 -16.44 8.29
C ASN A 82 -7.51 -15.70 8.11
N ASP A 83 -7.45 -14.39 7.87
CA ASP A 83 -8.65 -13.59 7.71
C ASP A 83 -9.28 -13.76 6.33
N ILE A 84 -8.46 -13.97 5.31
CA ILE A 84 -8.92 -13.95 3.92
C ILE A 84 -8.69 -15.25 3.18
N GLN A 85 -7.89 -16.18 3.71
CA GLN A 85 -7.59 -17.47 3.10
C GLN A 85 -7.20 -17.35 1.62
N LEU A 86 -6.38 -16.35 1.32
CA LEU A 86 -5.95 -16.05 -0.03
C LEU A 86 -5.21 -17.24 -0.65
N GLY A 87 -5.65 -17.67 -1.83
CA GLY A 87 -5.07 -18.82 -2.50
C GLY A 87 -5.56 -20.16 -1.97
N GLY A 88 -6.40 -20.14 -0.92
CA GLY A 88 -6.99 -21.36 -0.35
C GLY A 88 -8.41 -21.56 -0.83
N SER A 89 -9.38 -21.33 0.06
CA SER A 89 -10.79 -21.47 -0.31
C SER A 89 -11.26 -20.36 -1.25
N GLU A 90 -10.49 -19.26 -1.31
CA GLU A 90 -10.83 -18.13 -2.16
C GLU A 90 -9.68 -17.89 -3.13
N SER A 91 -9.98 -17.62 -4.40
CA SER A 91 -8.93 -17.35 -5.38
C SER A 91 -8.36 -15.95 -5.18
N VAL A 92 -7.10 -15.76 -5.59
CA VAL A 92 -6.46 -14.45 -5.54
C VAL A 92 -7.25 -13.45 -6.38
N SER A 93 -7.71 -13.87 -7.54
CA SER A 93 -8.48 -13.03 -8.45
C SER A 93 -9.79 -12.56 -7.81
N ASP A 94 -10.54 -13.47 -7.18
CA ASP A 94 -11.80 -13.10 -6.55
C ASP A 94 -11.58 -12.16 -5.38
N THR A 95 -10.57 -12.42 -4.57
CA THR A 95 -10.22 -11.53 -3.46
C THR A 95 -9.87 -10.14 -3.95
N ALA A 96 -9.08 -10.04 -5.02
CA ALA A 96 -8.71 -8.76 -5.59
C ALA A 96 -9.93 -7.97 -6.04
N LYS A 97 -10.86 -8.64 -6.70
CA LYS A 97 -12.07 -7.99 -7.21
C LYS A 97 -12.95 -7.45 -6.09
N VAL A 98 -13.07 -8.20 -5.01
CA VAL A 98 -13.87 -7.75 -3.86
C VAL A 98 -13.18 -6.57 -3.18
N LEU A 99 -11.90 -6.70 -2.86
CA LEU A 99 -11.18 -5.68 -2.13
C LEU A 99 -11.04 -4.38 -2.92
N SER A 100 -10.92 -4.47 -4.25
CA SER A 100 -10.76 -3.29 -5.08
C SER A 100 -11.96 -2.35 -5.03
N ARG A 101 -13.10 -2.84 -4.59
CA ARG A 101 -14.32 -2.02 -4.46
C ARG A 101 -14.33 -1.21 -3.17
N TYR A 102 -13.55 -1.62 -2.18
CA TYR A 102 -13.53 -0.96 -0.88
C TYR A 102 -12.26 -0.17 -0.62
N LEU A 103 -11.15 -0.60 -1.21
CA LEU A 103 -9.83 -0.09 -0.86
C LEU A 103 -9.24 0.74 -1.99
N ALA A 104 -8.61 1.84 -1.63
CA ALA A 104 -7.92 2.69 -2.58
C ALA A 104 -6.59 2.08 -3.02
N ALA A 105 -5.96 1.33 -2.13
CA ALA A 105 -4.68 0.68 -2.40
C ALA A 105 -4.52 -0.53 -1.49
N ILE A 106 -3.63 -1.43 -1.89
CA ILE A 106 -3.32 -2.63 -1.12
C ILE A 106 -1.80 -2.79 -1.06
N THR A 107 -1.25 -3.01 0.14
CA THR A 107 0.12 -3.47 0.29
C THR A 107 0.06 -4.95 0.59
N TYR A 108 0.99 -5.72 0.03
CA TYR A 108 0.93 -7.18 0.13
C TYR A 108 2.30 -7.76 0.41
N ARG A 109 2.43 -8.39 1.58
CA ARG A 109 3.63 -9.15 1.92
C ARG A 109 3.32 -10.61 1.66
N CYS A 110 3.73 -11.10 0.49
CA CYS A 110 3.41 -12.43 0.03
C CYS A 110 4.60 -13.39 0.16
N PHE A 111 4.31 -14.69 0.12
CA PHE A 111 5.36 -15.71 0.03
C PHE A 111 5.91 -15.79 -1.38
N ALA A 112 5.04 -15.76 -2.38
CA ALA A 112 5.42 -15.87 -3.78
C ALA A 112 5.13 -14.58 -4.52
N HIS A 113 6.11 -14.06 -5.24
CA HIS A 113 5.94 -12.81 -6.00
C HIS A 113 4.82 -12.93 -7.04
N ALA A 114 4.62 -14.14 -7.58
CA ALA A 114 3.54 -14.37 -8.53
C ALA A 114 2.16 -14.02 -7.96
N ASP A 115 1.97 -14.15 -6.65
CA ASP A 115 0.68 -13.85 -6.02
C ASP A 115 0.38 -12.35 -6.04
N VAL A 116 1.39 -11.50 -5.82
CA VAL A 116 1.16 -10.06 -5.87
C VAL A 116 0.94 -9.62 -7.31
N GLU A 117 1.60 -10.27 -8.27
CA GLU A 117 1.36 -9.97 -9.67
C GLU A 117 -0.07 -10.33 -10.08
N GLU A 118 -0.55 -11.48 -9.62
CA GLU A 118 -1.93 -11.88 -9.91
C GLU A 118 -2.93 -10.94 -9.25
N LEU A 119 -2.68 -10.53 -8.01
CA LEU A 119 -3.53 -9.57 -7.33
C LEU A 119 -3.61 -8.27 -8.12
N ALA A 120 -2.47 -7.79 -8.62
CA ALA A 120 -2.41 -6.54 -9.37
C ALA A 120 -3.14 -6.61 -10.71
N ALA A 121 -3.28 -7.80 -11.28
CA ALA A 121 -3.94 -7.98 -12.57
C ALA A 121 -5.47 -7.84 -12.49
N HIS A 122 -6.01 -7.84 -11.29
CA HIS A 122 -7.45 -7.80 -11.06
C HIS A 122 -7.83 -6.69 -10.10
#